data_dc6a5454574d8d613769acc53efa671c
#
_entry.id   dc6a5454574d8d613769acc53efa671c
#
_cell.length_a   1.000
_cell.length_b   1.000
_cell.length_c   1.000
_cell.angle_alpha   90.00
_cell.angle_beta   90.00
_cell.angle_gamma   90.00
#
_symmetry.space_group_name_H-M   'P 1'
#
loop_
_entity.id
_entity.type
_entity.pdbx_description
1 polymer ?
#
loop_
_entity_poly.entity_id
_entity_poly.type
_entity_poly.pdbx_seq_one_letter_code
_entity_poly.pdbx_strand_id
1 'polypeptide(L)' 'ERDASREDAYAALMEAQLGAGQRSGAVATYHACRRHLADSLGLDPSRQLGALYQRVIEEEPGVLA' A
#
# COMPACT_ATOMS: atom_id res chain seq x y z
N GLU A 1 11.89 11.83 7.93
CA GLU A 1 11.34 11.31 9.08
C GLU A 1 9.89 11.47 9.18
N ARG A 2 9.39 12.64 8.98
CA ARG A 2 7.97 12.75 8.96
C ARG A 2 7.37 11.92 7.89
N ASP A 3 8.10 11.77 6.83
CA ASP A 3 7.62 11.00 5.70
C ASP A 3 7.55 9.54 6.04
N ALA A 4 8.50 9.07 6.83
CA ALA A 4 8.46 7.69 7.26
C ALA A 4 7.20 7.43 8.09
N SER A 5 6.82 8.40 8.90
CA SER A 5 5.60 8.24 9.68
C SER A 5 4.39 8.10 8.80
N ARG A 6 4.35 8.89 7.73
CA ARG A 6 3.23 8.79 6.83
C ARG A 6 3.18 7.45 6.14
N GLU A 7 4.33 6.97 5.72
CA GLU A 7 4.37 5.67 5.09
C GLU A 7 3.93 4.59 6.06
N ASP A 8 4.30 4.72 7.32
CA ASP A 8 3.88 3.77 8.31
C ASP A 8 2.36 3.75 8.44
N ALA A 9 1.75 4.92 8.40
CA ALA A 9 0.30 5.00 8.49
C ALA A 9 -0.36 4.34 7.30
N TYR A 10 0.18 4.56 6.11
CA TYR A 10 -0.35 3.91 4.92
C TYR A 10 -0.19 2.41 4.99
N ALA A 11 0.97 1.97 5.47
CA ALA A 11 1.22 0.54 5.57
C ALA A 11 0.25 -0.11 6.56
N ALA A 12 0.04 0.56 7.68
CA ALA A 12 -0.88 0.03 8.68
C ALA A 12 -2.29 -0.08 8.11
N LEU A 13 -2.69 0.92 7.36
CA LEU A 13 -4.02 0.91 6.76
C LEU A 13 -4.13 -0.23 5.75
N MET A 14 -3.11 -0.42 4.92
CA MET A 14 -3.13 -1.50 3.96
C MET A 14 -3.23 -2.85 4.65
N GLU A 15 -2.48 -3.02 5.73
CA GLU A 15 -2.53 -4.28 6.47
C GLU A 15 -3.90 -4.52 7.08
N ALA A 16 -4.48 -3.46 7.61
CA ALA A 16 -5.81 -3.57 8.20
C ALA A 16 -6.83 -3.94 7.13
N GLN A 17 -6.71 -3.33 5.96
CA GLN A 17 -7.63 -3.62 4.88
C GLN A 17 -7.47 -5.05 4.39
N LEU A 18 -6.23 -5.52 4.30
CA LEU A 18 -5.99 -6.89 3.92
C LEU A 18 -6.61 -7.85 4.92
N GLY A 19 -6.43 -7.58 6.20
CA GLY A 19 -6.97 -8.41 7.24
C GLY A 19 -8.49 -8.43 7.24
N ALA A 20 -9.10 -7.35 6.76
CA ALA A 20 -10.55 -7.26 6.71
C ALA A 20 -11.10 -7.80 5.40
N GLY A 21 -10.26 -8.31 4.53
CA GLY A 21 -10.72 -8.82 3.26
C GLY A 21 -11.01 -7.73 2.24
N GLN A 22 -10.46 -6.54 2.46
CA GLN A 22 -10.69 -5.41 1.57
C GLN A 22 -9.47 -5.19 0.70
N ARG A 23 -9.19 -6.14 -0.15
CA ARG A 23 -8.00 -6.08 -0.97
C ARG A 23 -8.00 -4.90 -1.92
N SER A 24 -9.12 -4.62 -2.55
CA SER A 24 -9.18 -3.49 -3.46
C SER A 24 -8.97 -2.18 -2.71
N GLY A 25 -9.41 -2.11 -1.45
CA GLY A 25 -9.13 -0.95 -0.63
C GLY A 25 -7.65 -0.78 -0.39
N ALA A 26 -6.96 -1.89 -0.14
CA ALA A 26 -5.52 -1.84 0.08
C ALA A 26 -4.79 -1.37 -1.17
N VAL A 27 -5.24 -1.81 -2.33
CA VAL A 27 -4.64 -1.38 -3.59
C VAL A 27 -4.83 0.13 -3.76
N ALA A 28 -6.03 0.61 -3.50
CA ALA A 28 -6.31 2.03 -3.62
C ALA A 28 -5.45 2.82 -2.65
N THR A 29 -5.27 2.31 -1.44
CA THR A 29 -4.44 2.97 -0.44
C THR A 29 -3.00 3.06 -0.93
N TYR A 30 -2.49 2.00 -1.51
CA TYR A 30 -1.13 2.01 -2.02
C TYR A 30 -0.97 3.07 -3.10
N HIS A 31 -1.89 3.14 -4.03
CA HIS A 31 -1.79 4.12 -5.11
C HIS A 31 -1.92 5.54 -4.58
N ALA A 32 -2.74 5.75 -3.57
CA ALA A 32 -2.86 7.07 -2.97
C ALA A 32 -1.54 7.48 -2.32
N CYS A 33 -0.91 6.55 -1.64
CA CYS A 33 0.37 6.81 -1.01
C CYS A 33 1.43 7.14 -2.06
N ARG A 34 1.47 6.35 -3.12
CA ARG A 34 2.44 6.56 -4.17
C ARG A 34 2.29 7.93 -4.81
N ARG A 35 1.06 8.33 -5.08
CA ARG A 35 0.79 9.62 -5.63
C ARG A 35 1.22 10.74 -4.71
N HIS A 36 0.90 10.57 -3.43
CA HIS A 36 1.25 11.57 -2.44
C HIS A 36 2.76 11.76 -2.38
N LEU A 37 3.50 10.67 -2.36
CA LEU A 37 4.95 10.75 -2.29
C LEU A 37 5.51 11.40 -3.54
N ALA A 38 4.99 11.05 -4.69
CA ALA A 38 5.48 11.61 -5.94
C ALA A 38 5.20 13.10 -6.01
N ASP A 39 3.99 13.49 -5.65
CA ASP A 39 3.60 14.89 -5.74
C ASP A 39 4.29 15.77 -4.71
N SER A 40 4.39 15.27 -3.50
CA SER A 40 4.92 16.09 -2.40
C SER A 40 6.42 16.06 -2.31
N LEU A 41 7.02 14.91 -2.58
CA LEU A 41 8.42 14.71 -2.30
C LEU A 41 9.22 14.24 -3.50
N GLY A 42 8.55 13.85 -4.55
CA GLY A 42 9.25 13.31 -5.71
C GLY A 42 9.90 11.98 -5.41
N LEU A 43 9.32 11.20 -4.53
CA LEU A 43 9.89 9.92 -4.12
C LEU A 43 9.00 8.77 -4.50
N ASP A 44 9.58 7.60 -4.52
CA ASP A 44 8.83 6.37 -4.70
C ASP A 44 8.52 5.77 -3.33
N PRO A 45 7.48 4.92 -3.25
CA PRO A 45 7.20 4.22 -1.99
C PRO A 45 8.39 3.41 -1.55
N SER A 46 8.50 3.21 -0.24
CA SER A 46 9.61 2.46 0.30
C SER A 46 9.48 0.99 -0.11
N ARG A 47 10.58 0.27 0.09
CA ARG A 47 10.59 -1.14 -0.21
C ARG A 47 9.54 -1.88 0.61
N GLN A 48 9.34 -1.43 1.83
CA GLN A 48 8.37 -2.04 2.72
C GLN A 48 6.96 -1.94 2.14
N LEU A 49 6.60 -0.76 1.64
CA LEU A 49 5.29 -0.60 1.02
C LEU A 49 5.17 -1.39 -0.27
N GLY A 50 6.24 -1.43 -1.04
CA GLY A 50 6.24 -2.22 -2.26
C GLY A 50 6.04 -3.69 -1.98
N ALA A 51 6.68 -4.20 -0.95
CA ALA A 51 6.53 -5.59 -0.59
C ALA A 51 5.10 -5.88 -0.13
N LEU A 52 4.53 -4.94 0.61
CA LEU A 52 3.16 -5.09 1.07
C LEU A 52 2.20 -5.12 -0.12
N TYR A 53 2.43 -4.24 -1.08
CA TYR A 53 1.59 -4.21 -2.27
C TYR A 53 1.69 -5.51 -3.04
N GLN A 54 2.89 -6.07 -3.13
CA GLN A 54 3.07 -7.35 -3.78
C GLN A 54 2.22 -8.43 -3.11
N ARG A 55 2.20 -8.42 -1.80
CA ARG A 55 1.39 -9.39 -1.08
C ARG A 55 -0.09 -9.20 -1.39
N VAL A 56 -0.50 -7.93 -1.50
CA VAL A 56 -1.90 -7.66 -1.80
C VAL A 56 -2.29 -8.27 -3.13
N ILE A 57 -1.50 -8.04 -4.16
CA ILE A 57 -1.88 -8.53 -5.47
C ILE A 57 -1.69 -10.03 -5.60
N GLU A 58 -0.76 -10.60 -4.86
CA GLU A 58 -0.51 -12.02 -4.95
C GLU A 58 -1.55 -12.84 -4.23
N GLU A 59 -2.23 -12.23 -3.29
CA GLU A 59 -3.22 -12.96 -2.53
C GLU A 59 -4.59 -12.92 -3.16
N GLU A 60 -4.69 -12.42 -4.34
CA GLU A 60 -5.97 -12.33 -4.98
C GLU A 60 -6.40 -13.68 -5.49
N PRO A 61 -7.33 -14.34 -4.84
CA PRO A 61 -7.66 -15.71 -5.19
C PRO A 61 -8.46 -15.83 -6.46
N GLY A 62 -9.27 -14.87 -6.75
CA GLY A 62 -10.12 -14.97 -7.91
C GLY A 62 -9.37 -14.96 -9.21
N VAL A 63 -8.19 -14.44 -9.19
CA VAL A 63 -7.41 -14.31 -10.39
C VAL A 63 -7.08 -15.65 -11.01
N LEU A 64 -6.87 -16.61 -10.18
CA LEU A 64 -6.43 -17.90 -10.67
C LEU A 64 -7.53 -18.73 -11.25
N ALA A 65 -8.70 -18.40 -10.91
CA ALA A 65 -9.82 -19.18 -11.41
C ALA A 65 -10.09 -18.87 -12.88
#